data_97cd044121d1690b44205e8cb7026efb
#
_entry.id   97cd044121d1690b44205e8cb7026efb
#
_cell.length_a   1.000
_cell.length_b   1.000
_cell.length_c   1.000
_cell.angle_alpha   90.00
_cell.angle_beta   90.00
_cell.angle_gamma   90.00
#
_symmetry.space_group_name_H-M   'P 1'
#
loop_
_entity.id
_entity.type
_entity.pdbx_description
1 polymer ?
#
loop_
_entity_poly.entity_id
_entity_poly.type
_entity_poly.pdbx_seq_one_letter_code
_entity_poly.pdbx_strand_id
1 'polypeptide(L)'
;MHRLAILTSATALMVAATAPVLGAAAASAAPTAPVVRVMPLGDSITYGQGSSNESGYRSQLDGLAAKQSRYALDFVGSLEHGPMPDSAHEGHAGYTIERVRAGANRWLAAAQPDVVLLHIGINDLNQGADPGQAADQASALVDQIFAARPGVTVVMEGLIPTTPGWNHQDLSQPIARYNQRLKQLEQVKQQAGKRFRFVDAPALTPDDRADATHPAQMSDGLHPNDAGYARMAQAFFAPLDEAYSARWFTGGPARPDQPRFENTVHLQRIAPNGDLFNTEGDFAAGRWGGWSAQGASQLKEVTSAGTGSVNRVFAIGSDNKIYENDGDYASGKWSGWFTPDINNSTTFTALSASSYGNTVHLVAIGSDGRLYNTDGDYAAGKWNGWSEQGGTDLKHVTSATTADQVNHIFATDTTGQVLELDADYAAGTWGSWRAAGPAGGFKALDVTASASGNTVHLGAVSLAGQYFNTDGDFDRGGVWNGWSNMGGDNLKRVTSAAANGVNHVFATTGDNRLVERDGNYNTGTWNEWADAAGGADATSATAGFTS
;
A
#
# COMPACT_ATOMS: atom_id res chain seq x y z
N MET A 1 2.47 87.48 -53.97
CA MET A 1 2.22 86.37 -54.90
C MET A 1 2.34 85.07 -54.14
N HIS A 2 1.26 84.63 -53.54
CA HIS A 2 1.24 83.45 -52.72
C HIS A 2 0.29 82.43 -53.39
N ARG A 3 0.80 81.26 -53.74
CA ARG A 3 -0.03 80.18 -54.24
C ARG A 3 -0.41 79.28 -53.05
N LEU A 4 -1.71 79.20 -52.87
CA LEU A 4 -2.33 78.31 -51.88
C LEU A 4 -2.41 76.86 -52.45
N ALA A 5 -1.88 75.92 -51.78
CA ALA A 5 -1.99 74.46 -52.12
C ALA A 5 -3.12 73.87 -51.29
N ILE A 6 -4.11 73.31 -51.96
CA ILE A 6 -5.24 72.59 -51.34
C ILE A 6 -4.86 71.12 -51.22
N LEU A 7 -4.78 70.60 -49.98
CA LEU A 7 -4.68 69.18 -49.71
C LEU A 7 -6.10 68.57 -49.64
N THR A 8 -6.39 67.66 -50.53
CA THR A 8 -7.58 66.77 -50.45
C THR A 8 -7.26 65.54 -49.66
N SER A 9 -7.91 65.35 -48.52
CA SER A 9 -7.83 64.12 -47.71
C SER A 9 -8.77 63.06 -48.28
N ALA A 10 -8.24 61.95 -48.72
CA ALA A 10 -9.01 60.79 -49.09
C ALA A 10 -9.19 59.87 -47.85
N THR A 11 -10.42 59.75 -47.38
CA THR A 11 -10.80 58.89 -46.29
C THR A 11 -11.03 57.48 -46.87
N ALA A 12 -10.13 56.52 -46.57
CA ALA A 12 -10.31 55.11 -46.92
C ALA A 12 -11.21 54.44 -45.86
N LEU A 13 -12.36 53.97 -46.29
CA LEU A 13 -13.30 53.22 -45.48
C LEU A 13 -12.81 51.75 -45.46
N MET A 14 -12.25 51.29 -44.32
CA MET A 14 -11.97 49.86 -44.12
C MET A 14 -13.25 49.14 -43.73
N VAL A 15 -13.75 48.31 -44.62
CA VAL A 15 -14.79 47.30 -44.30
C VAL A 15 -14.10 46.11 -43.65
N ALA A 16 -14.28 45.95 -42.34
CA ALA A 16 -13.85 44.76 -41.61
C ALA A 16 -14.81 43.59 -41.95
N ALA A 17 -14.34 42.64 -42.70
CA ALA A 17 -15.04 41.37 -42.91
C ALA A 17 -14.91 40.52 -41.65
N THR A 18 -15.98 40.39 -40.87
CA THR A 18 -16.07 39.43 -39.80
C THR A 18 -16.29 38.02 -40.36
N ALA A 19 -15.24 37.21 -40.37
CA ALA A 19 -15.38 35.78 -40.63
C ALA A 19 -16.13 35.10 -39.45
N PRO A 20 -17.11 34.22 -39.71
CA PRO A 20 -17.73 33.46 -38.64
C PRO A 20 -16.69 32.52 -38.04
N VAL A 21 -16.42 32.68 -36.72
CA VAL A 21 -15.70 31.66 -35.94
C VAL A 21 -16.65 30.45 -35.85
N LEU A 22 -16.40 29.43 -36.67
CA LEU A 22 -16.96 28.12 -36.44
C LEU A 22 -16.40 27.62 -35.10
N GLY A 23 -17.23 27.69 -34.06
CA GLY A 23 -16.95 27.03 -32.81
C GLY A 23 -16.76 25.55 -33.08
N ALA A 24 -15.54 25.06 -32.90
CA ALA A 24 -15.29 23.62 -32.81
C ALA A 24 -16.15 23.11 -31.66
N ALA A 25 -17.22 22.36 -31.97
CA ALA A 25 -17.95 21.61 -30.97
C ALA A 25 -16.92 20.72 -30.31
N ALA A 26 -16.71 20.90 -28.99
CA ALA A 26 -15.92 19.98 -28.20
C ALA A 26 -16.53 18.60 -28.43
N ALA A 27 -15.76 17.68 -29.01
CA ALA A 27 -16.17 16.30 -29.11
C ALA A 27 -16.40 15.82 -27.67
N SER A 28 -17.65 15.53 -27.35
CA SER A 28 -18.01 14.90 -26.07
C SER A 28 -17.25 13.58 -26.05
N ALA A 29 -16.29 13.43 -25.14
CA ALA A 29 -15.64 12.16 -24.93
C ALA A 29 -16.75 11.10 -24.68
N ALA A 30 -16.69 9.99 -25.40
CA ALA A 30 -17.61 8.88 -25.18
C ALA A 30 -17.55 8.52 -23.68
N PRO A 31 -18.70 8.26 -23.03
CA PRO A 31 -18.69 7.90 -21.63
C PRO A 31 -17.80 6.64 -21.45
N THR A 32 -16.76 6.78 -20.65
CA THR A 32 -15.90 5.65 -20.28
C THR A 32 -16.74 4.62 -19.53
N ALA A 33 -16.52 3.33 -19.81
CA ALA A 33 -17.22 2.25 -19.10
C ALA A 33 -17.04 2.41 -17.58
N PRO A 34 -18.09 2.17 -16.76
CA PRO A 34 -17.96 2.24 -15.32
C PRO A 34 -16.93 1.22 -14.82
N VAL A 35 -16.15 1.59 -13.82
CA VAL A 35 -15.10 0.75 -13.22
C VAL A 35 -15.66 0.04 -12.00
N VAL A 36 -15.46 -1.27 -11.91
CA VAL A 36 -15.90 -2.14 -10.83
C VAL A 36 -14.69 -2.55 -10.00
N ARG A 37 -14.67 -2.20 -8.73
CA ARG A 37 -13.61 -2.57 -7.80
C ARG A 37 -13.79 -4.02 -7.35
N VAL A 38 -12.85 -4.86 -7.71
CA VAL A 38 -12.90 -6.31 -7.48
C VAL A 38 -11.76 -6.72 -6.57
N MET A 39 -12.08 -7.29 -5.41
CA MET A 39 -11.10 -7.85 -4.48
C MET A 39 -11.00 -9.36 -4.67
N PRO A 40 -9.93 -9.88 -5.28
CA PRO A 40 -9.59 -11.30 -5.21
C PRO A 40 -9.13 -11.64 -3.79
N LEU A 41 -9.89 -12.47 -3.06
CA LEU A 41 -9.63 -12.79 -1.65
C LEU A 41 -9.45 -14.30 -1.48
N GLY A 42 -8.37 -14.73 -0.81
CA GLY A 42 -8.13 -16.16 -0.58
C GLY A 42 -6.72 -16.52 -0.12
N ASP A 43 -6.26 -17.66 -0.61
CA ASP A 43 -4.96 -18.26 -0.27
C ASP A 43 -3.95 -18.21 -1.43
N SER A 44 -3.02 -19.18 -1.49
CA SER A 44 -2.00 -19.30 -2.55
C SER A 44 -2.58 -19.41 -3.96
N ILE A 45 -3.79 -19.95 -4.11
CA ILE A 45 -4.45 -20.04 -5.42
C ILE A 45 -4.91 -18.65 -5.87
N THR A 46 -5.43 -17.83 -4.97
CA THR A 46 -5.75 -16.43 -5.27
C THR A 46 -4.49 -15.59 -5.48
N TYR A 47 -3.40 -15.88 -4.76
CA TYR A 47 -2.07 -15.29 -5.02
C TYR A 47 -1.62 -15.54 -6.47
N GLY A 48 -1.83 -16.75 -6.99
CA GLY A 48 -1.45 -17.15 -8.33
C GLY A 48 -0.32 -18.17 -8.39
N GLN A 49 -0.02 -18.85 -7.28
CA GLN A 49 0.99 -19.92 -7.26
C GLN A 49 0.66 -20.99 -8.31
N GLY A 50 1.70 -21.48 -9.00
CA GLY A 50 1.57 -22.48 -10.06
C GLY A 50 1.35 -21.91 -11.47
N SER A 51 0.93 -20.65 -11.60
CA SER A 51 0.95 -19.96 -12.90
C SER A 51 2.37 -19.52 -13.27
N SER A 52 2.63 -19.39 -14.57
CA SER A 52 3.97 -19.06 -15.09
C SER A 52 4.50 -17.68 -14.65
N ASN A 53 3.63 -16.81 -14.15
CA ASN A 53 3.93 -15.42 -13.82
C ASN A 53 3.23 -14.90 -12.58
N GLU A 54 2.69 -15.76 -11.73
CA GLU A 54 1.99 -15.42 -10.48
C GLU A 54 0.75 -14.51 -10.64
N SER A 55 0.26 -14.30 -11.86
CA SER A 55 -1.01 -13.57 -12.07
C SER A 55 -2.25 -14.40 -11.72
N GLY A 56 -2.13 -15.72 -11.65
CA GLY A 56 -3.24 -16.62 -11.38
C GLY A 56 -4.40 -16.42 -12.36
N TYR A 57 -5.63 -16.44 -11.84
CA TYR A 57 -6.83 -16.21 -12.66
C TYR A 57 -7.05 -14.73 -13.01
N ARG A 58 -6.39 -13.79 -12.31
CA ARG A 58 -6.64 -12.34 -12.46
C ARG A 58 -6.39 -11.83 -13.87
N SER A 59 -5.25 -12.15 -14.50
CA SER A 59 -4.92 -11.67 -15.83
C SER A 59 -5.90 -12.20 -16.90
N GLN A 60 -6.34 -13.45 -16.77
CA GLN A 60 -7.32 -14.05 -17.69
C GLN A 60 -8.71 -13.44 -17.48
N LEU A 61 -9.08 -13.15 -16.24
CA LEU A 61 -10.36 -12.51 -15.89
C LEU A 61 -10.42 -11.06 -16.42
N ASP A 62 -9.33 -10.30 -16.28
CA ASP A 62 -9.20 -8.98 -16.88
C ASP A 62 -9.34 -9.04 -18.41
N GLY A 63 -8.64 -9.98 -19.04
CA GLY A 63 -8.76 -10.22 -20.48
C GLY A 63 -10.17 -10.61 -20.95
N LEU A 64 -10.96 -11.30 -20.10
CA LEU A 64 -12.37 -11.58 -20.40
C LEU A 64 -13.22 -10.32 -20.25
N ALA A 65 -13.01 -9.54 -19.21
CA ALA A 65 -13.72 -8.29 -19.01
C ALA A 65 -13.42 -7.26 -20.09
N ALA A 66 -12.19 -7.18 -20.57
CA ALA A 66 -11.80 -6.28 -21.67
C ALA A 66 -12.46 -6.59 -23.02
N LYS A 67 -13.05 -7.78 -23.19
CA LYS A 67 -13.79 -8.15 -24.42
C LYS A 67 -15.20 -7.56 -24.50
N GLN A 68 -15.68 -6.95 -23.44
CA GLN A 68 -16.97 -6.28 -23.39
C GLN A 68 -16.79 -4.81 -22.97
N SER A 69 -17.75 -3.93 -23.27
CA SER A 69 -17.65 -2.48 -23.04
C SER A 69 -18.57 -1.96 -21.95
N ARG A 70 -19.24 -2.84 -21.17
CA ARG A 70 -20.24 -2.46 -20.20
C ARG A 70 -19.63 -1.99 -18.87
N TYR A 71 -18.49 -2.54 -18.51
CA TYR A 71 -17.71 -2.20 -17.33
C TYR A 71 -16.24 -2.58 -17.52
N ALA A 72 -15.35 -1.97 -16.79
CA ALA A 72 -13.96 -2.38 -16.63
C ALA A 72 -13.73 -2.89 -15.20
N LEU A 73 -12.73 -3.77 -15.00
CA LEU A 73 -12.33 -4.20 -13.67
C LEU A 73 -11.22 -3.29 -13.13
N ASP A 74 -11.22 -3.11 -11.83
CA ASP A 74 -10.17 -2.51 -11.02
C ASP A 74 -9.92 -3.49 -9.87
N PHE A 75 -8.85 -4.28 -9.97
CA PHE A 75 -8.49 -5.20 -8.90
C PHE A 75 -7.97 -4.42 -7.71
N VAL A 76 -8.43 -4.79 -6.52
CA VAL A 76 -8.06 -4.10 -5.29
C VAL A 76 -7.63 -5.10 -4.20
N GLY A 77 -6.67 -4.69 -3.39
CA GLY A 77 -6.11 -5.48 -2.31
C GLY A 77 -4.81 -4.88 -1.81
N SER A 78 -4.19 -5.48 -0.80
CA SER A 78 -2.93 -5.00 -0.22
C SER A 78 -1.69 -5.68 -0.81
N LEU A 79 -1.87 -6.68 -1.66
CA LEU A 79 -0.80 -7.43 -2.32
C LEU A 79 -0.86 -7.25 -3.83
N GLU A 80 0.30 -7.32 -4.49
CA GLU A 80 0.43 -7.25 -5.94
C GLU A 80 1.37 -8.34 -6.44
N HIS A 81 0.93 -9.16 -7.39
CA HIS A 81 1.76 -10.19 -8.02
C HIS A 81 1.38 -10.39 -9.48
N GLY A 82 2.39 -10.68 -10.31
CA GLY A 82 2.26 -10.89 -11.74
C GLY A 82 2.48 -9.62 -12.57
N PRO A 83 2.94 -9.78 -13.84
CA PRO A 83 3.31 -8.67 -14.73
C PRO A 83 2.10 -8.04 -15.45
N MET A 84 0.95 -7.92 -14.78
CA MET A 84 -0.23 -7.27 -15.33
C MET A 84 -0.36 -5.84 -14.80
N PRO A 85 -0.92 -4.89 -15.57
CA PRO A 85 -1.04 -3.49 -15.14
C PRO A 85 -1.86 -3.31 -13.86
N ASP A 86 -2.84 -4.19 -13.65
CA ASP A 86 -3.73 -4.23 -12.50
C ASP A 86 -3.55 -5.57 -11.77
N SER A 87 -2.60 -5.63 -10.82
CA SER A 87 -2.14 -6.86 -10.18
C SER A 87 -2.61 -7.04 -8.75
N ALA A 88 -3.39 -6.10 -8.19
CA ALA A 88 -3.79 -6.09 -6.79
C ALA A 88 -4.69 -7.27 -6.38
N HIS A 89 -4.53 -7.75 -5.13
CA HIS A 89 -5.30 -8.86 -4.57
C HIS A 89 -5.10 -9.00 -3.04
N GLU A 90 -5.92 -9.87 -2.42
CA GLU A 90 -5.78 -10.36 -1.04
C GLU A 90 -5.64 -11.90 -1.03
N GLY A 91 -4.76 -12.42 -1.86
CA GLY A 91 -4.39 -13.85 -1.88
C GLY A 91 -3.17 -14.08 -1.00
N HIS A 92 -3.33 -14.75 0.12
CA HIS A 92 -2.27 -14.99 1.10
C HIS A 92 -1.87 -16.46 1.13
N ALA A 93 -0.67 -16.78 0.67
CA ALA A 93 -0.19 -18.15 0.56
C ALA A 93 -0.23 -18.89 1.93
N GLY A 94 -0.81 -20.08 1.93
CA GLY A 94 -0.92 -20.91 3.13
C GLY A 94 -1.99 -20.48 4.15
N TYR A 95 -2.79 -19.44 3.86
CA TYR A 95 -3.82 -19.00 4.81
C TYR A 95 -5.00 -19.96 4.87
N THR A 96 -5.46 -20.18 6.10
CA THR A 96 -6.74 -20.81 6.43
C THR A 96 -7.86 -19.78 6.43
N ILE A 97 -9.11 -20.25 6.48
CA ILE A 97 -10.29 -19.37 6.59
C ILE A 97 -10.17 -18.45 7.80
N GLU A 98 -9.67 -18.94 8.93
CA GLU A 98 -9.51 -18.15 10.15
C GLU A 98 -8.49 -17.02 9.97
N ARG A 99 -7.35 -17.29 9.32
CA ARG A 99 -6.36 -16.27 9.03
C ARG A 99 -6.89 -15.19 8.09
N VAL A 100 -7.65 -15.57 7.05
CA VAL A 100 -8.32 -14.60 6.17
C VAL A 100 -9.33 -13.77 6.96
N ARG A 101 -10.12 -14.39 7.87
CA ARG A 101 -11.06 -13.67 8.73
C ARG A 101 -10.40 -12.62 9.60
N ALA A 102 -9.22 -12.92 10.15
CA ALA A 102 -8.46 -11.99 10.98
C ALA A 102 -8.09 -10.69 10.23
N GLY A 103 -7.77 -10.78 8.92
CA GLY A 103 -7.42 -9.63 8.09
C GLY A 103 -8.59 -8.94 7.38
N ALA A 104 -9.71 -9.65 7.17
CA ALA A 104 -10.77 -9.24 6.23
C ALA A 104 -11.34 -7.84 6.48
N ASN A 105 -11.61 -7.47 7.75
CA ASN A 105 -12.19 -6.16 8.06
C ASN A 105 -11.27 -5.02 7.62
N ARG A 106 -9.98 -5.16 7.87
CA ARG A 106 -8.96 -4.16 7.49
C ARG A 106 -8.88 -4.02 5.96
N TRP A 107 -8.73 -5.14 5.26
CA TRP A 107 -8.61 -5.13 3.80
C TRP A 107 -9.86 -4.56 3.12
N LEU A 108 -11.05 -4.94 3.58
CA LEU A 108 -12.32 -4.41 3.07
C LEU A 108 -12.49 -2.91 3.34
N ALA A 109 -12.05 -2.45 4.52
CA ALA A 109 -12.10 -1.03 4.87
C ALA A 109 -11.15 -0.20 3.99
N ALA A 110 -9.93 -0.68 3.76
CA ALA A 110 -8.95 -0.01 2.92
C ALA A 110 -9.36 -0.04 1.43
N ALA A 111 -9.65 -1.21 0.89
CA ALA A 111 -9.90 -1.39 -0.53
C ALA A 111 -11.31 -1.00 -0.99
N GLN A 112 -12.31 -0.95 -0.10
CA GLN A 112 -13.71 -0.60 -0.43
C GLN A 112 -14.26 -1.29 -1.70
N PRO A 113 -14.18 -2.63 -1.85
CA PRO A 113 -14.57 -3.31 -3.08
C PRO A 113 -16.08 -3.24 -3.34
N ASP A 114 -16.45 -3.26 -4.62
CA ASP A 114 -17.83 -3.48 -5.08
C ASP A 114 -18.15 -4.98 -5.12
N VAL A 115 -17.11 -5.79 -5.40
CA VAL A 115 -17.18 -7.24 -5.52
C VAL A 115 -16.00 -7.89 -4.81
N VAL A 116 -16.25 -8.97 -4.07
CA VAL A 116 -15.23 -9.87 -3.55
C VAL A 116 -15.31 -11.20 -4.32
N LEU A 117 -14.19 -11.63 -4.93
CA LEU A 117 -14.04 -12.96 -5.51
C LEU A 117 -13.34 -13.84 -4.48
N LEU A 118 -14.08 -14.77 -3.87
CA LEU A 118 -13.60 -15.57 -2.75
C LEU A 118 -13.26 -17.00 -3.18
N HIS A 119 -12.04 -17.44 -2.91
CA HIS A 119 -11.62 -18.85 -3.03
C HIS A 119 -10.74 -19.20 -1.83
N ILE A 120 -11.24 -20.05 -0.92
CA ILE A 120 -10.57 -20.33 0.37
C ILE A 120 -11.03 -21.68 0.94
N GLY A 121 -10.19 -22.31 1.76
CA GLY A 121 -10.54 -23.50 2.55
C GLY A 121 -9.70 -24.74 2.25
N ILE A 122 -8.87 -24.73 1.19
CA ILE A 122 -8.05 -25.91 0.87
C ILE A 122 -7.00 -26.17 1.95
N ASN A 123 -6.44 -25.13 2.56
CA ASN A 123 -5.48 -25.26 3.65
C ASN A 123 -6.12 -25.82 4.92
N ASP A 124 -7.36 -25.46 5.20
CA ASP A 124 -8.11 -26.03 6.33
C ASP A 124 -8.30 -27.55 6.15
N LEU A 125 -8.79 -27.97 4.97
CA LEU A 125 -8.98 -29.39 4.66
C LEU A 125 -7.66 -30.16 4.67
N ASN A 126 -6.60 -29.57 4.14
CA ASN A 126 -5.27 -30.18 4.11
C ASN A 126 -4.66 -30.35 5.52
N GLN A 127 -5.02 -29.50 6.47
CA GLN A 127 -4.67 -29.60 7.89
C GLN A 127 -5.62 -30.52 8.66
N GLY A 128 -6.57 -31.19 7.99
CA GLY A 128 -7.45 -32.19 8.59
C GLY A 128 -8.72 -31.63 9.21
N ALA A 129 -9.12 -30.40 8.88
CA ALA A 129 -10.38 -29.85 9.35
C ALA A 129 -11.56 -30.67 8.81
N ASP A 130 -12.62 -30.79 9.62
CA ASP A 130 -13.89 -31.36 9.15
C ASP A 130 -14.50 -30.47 8.06
N PRO A 131 -14.87 -31.00 6.88
CA PRO A 131 -15.38 -30.20 5.77
C PRO A 131 -16.64 -29.40 6.10
N GLY A 132 -17.49 -29.91 7.00
CA GLY A 132 -18.68 -29.22 7.45
C GLY A 132 -18.33 -28.02 8.32
N GLN A 133 -17.41 -28.20 9.28
CA GLN A 133 -16.91 -27.11 10.13
C GLN A 133 -16.19 -26.05 9.32
N ALA A 134 -15.33 -26.45 8.37
CA ALA A 134 -14.66 -25.51 7.47
C ALA A 134 -15.69 -24.70 6.63
N ALA A 135 -16.74 -25.33 6.14
CA ALA A 135 -17.79 -24.63 5.41
C ALA A 135 -18.59 -23.65 6.31
N ASP A 136 -18.81 -24.00 7.58
CA ASP A 136 -19.45 -23.11 8.55
C ASP A 136 -18.55 -21.91 8.86
N GLN A 137 -17.22 -22.08 8.95
CA GLN A 137 -16.24 -21.00 9.09
C GLN A 137 -16.23 -20.09 7.84
N ALA A 138 -16.29 -20.68 6.64
CA ALA A 138 -16.38 -19.92 5.39
C ALA A 138 -17.69 -19.11 5.31
N SER A 139 -18.82 -19.70 5.77
CA SER A 139 -20.08 -18.96 5.90
C SER A 139 -19.96 -17.76 6.85
N ALA A 140 -19.25 -17.93 7.97
CA ALA A 140 -19.00 -16.85 8.93
C ALA A 140 -18.08 -15.76 8.35
N LEU A 141 -17.07 -16.13 7.52
CA LEU A 141 -16.27 -15.16 6.77
C LEU A 141 -17.12 -14.35 5.79
N VAL A 142 -18.03 -15.01 5.04
CA VAL A 142 -18.96 -14.33 4.14
C VAL A 142 -19.86 -13.35 4.89
N ASP A 143 -20.38 -13.73 6.08
CA ASP A 143 -21.17 -12.81 6.92
C ASP A 143 -20.35 -11.62 7.41
N GLN A 144 -19.10 -11.86 7.78
CA GLN A 144 -18.16 -10.81 8.18
C GLN A 144 -17.89 -9.83 7.03
N ILE A 145 -17.69 -10.33 5.80
CA ILE A 145 -17.52 -9.49 4.60
C ILE A 145 -18.75 -8.59 4.39
N PHE A 146 -19.96 -9.13 4.50
CA PHE A 146 -21.19 -8.35 4.38
C PHE A 146 -21.40 -7.34 5.51
N ALA A 147 -20.90 -7.62 6.70
CA ALA A 147 -20.95 -6.69 7.82
C ALA A 147 -19.93 -5.55 7.66
N ALA A 148 -18.70 -5.88 7.26
CA ALA A 148 -17.62 -4.91 7.08
C ALA A 148 -17.81 -4.03 5.85
N ARG A 149 -18.45 -4.55 4.78
CA ARG A 149 -18.72 -3.81 3.53
C ARG A 149 -20.19 -3.94 3.13
N PRO A 150 -21.11 -3.15 3.70
CA PRO A 150 -22.52 -3.17 3.34
C PRO A 150 -22.75 -2.91 1.85
N GLY A 151 -23.53 -3.77 1.20
CA GLY A 151 -23.83 -3.65 -0.23
C GLY A 151 -22.82 -4.29 -1.18
N VAL A 152 -21.74 -4.86 -0.68
CA VAL A 152 -20.78 -5.62 -1.50
C VAL A 152 -21.45 -6.83 -2.14
N THR A 153 -20.98 -7.21 -3.31
CA THR A 153 -21.32 -8.49 -3.94
C THR A 153 -20.22 -9.51 -3.63
N VAL A 154 -20.56 -10.72 -3.24
CA VAL A 154 -19.61 -11.81 -3.03
C VAL A 154 -19.86 -12.90 -4.06
N VAL A 155 -18.84 -13.24 -4.84
CA VAL A 155 -18.81 -14.40 -5.73
C VAL A 155 -17.81 -15.39 -5.16
N MET A 156 -18.29 -16.53 -4.68
CA MET A 156 -17.45 -17.55 -4.08
C MET A 156 -17.35 -18.77 -4.99
N GLU A 157 -16.14 -19.13 -5.41
CA GLU A 157 -15.89 -20.34 -6.18
C GLU A 157 -15.60 -21.51 -5.24
N GLY A 158 -16.14 -22.68 -5.56
CA GLY A 158 -15.84 -23.91 -4.85
C GLY A 158 -14.38 -24.31 -5.02
N LEU A 159 -13.88 -25.09 -4.07
CA LEU A 159 -12.49 -25.60 -4.13
C LEU A 159 -12.31 -26.49 -5.36
N ILE A 160 -11.24 -26.24 -6.10
CA ILE A 160 -10.82 -27.04 -7.25
C ILE A 160 -10.30 -28.41 -6.80
N PRO A 161 -10.29 -29.43 -7.68
CA PRO A 161 -9.75 -30.74 -7.36
C PRO A 161 -8.24 -30.67 -7.11
N THR A 162 -7.76 -31.53 -6.22
CA THR A 162 -6.32 -31.76 -6.00
C THR A 162 -5.95 -33.18 -6.37
N THR A 163 -4.69 -33.45 -6.70
CA THR A 163 -4.20 -34.82 -6.91
C THR A 163 -3.94 -35.53 -5.57
N PRO A 164 -4.16 -36.86 -5.51
CA PRO A 164 -3.74 -37.65 -4.37
C PRO A 164 -2.21 -37.75 -4.32
N GLY A 165 -1.55 -36.84 -3.75
CA GLY A 165 -0.08 -36.83 -3.74
C GLY A 165 0.48 -35.68 -2.95
N TRP A 166 -0.19 -34.57 -3.00
CA TRP A 166 0.14 -33.44 -2.16
C TRP A 166 -0.24 -33.76 -0.71
N ASN A 167 0.75 -33.75 0.15
CA ASN A 167 0.62 -34.16 1.55
C ASN A 167 0.13 -35.61 1.76
N HIS A 168 0.16 -36.46 0.71
CA HIS A 168 -0.28 -37.87 0.72
C HIS A 168 -1.75 -38.08 1.18
N GLN A 169 -2.62 -37.06 1.06
CA GLN A 169 -4.02 -37.16 1.42
C GLN A 169 -4.92 -37.08 0.19
N ASP A 170 -5.91 -37.94 0.12
CA ASP A 170 -7.00 -37.80 -0.85
C ASP A 170 -8.05 -36.84 -0.31
N LEU A 171 -8.06 -35.62 -0.83
CA LEU A 171 -9.02 -34.58 -0.47
C LEU A 171 -10.28 -34.57 -1.34
N SER A 172 -10.47 -35.51 -2.26
CA SER A 172 -11.60 -35.52 -3.19
C SER A 172 -12.95 -35.51 -2.47
N GLN A 173 -13.13 -36.36 -1.46
CA GLN A 173 -14.37 -36.41 -0.67
C GLN A 173 -14.52 -35.21 0.28
N PRO A 174 -13.49 -34.78 1.02
CA PRO A 174 -13.51 -33.54 1.79
C PRO A 174 -13.92 -32.32 0.94
N ILE A 175 -13.29 -32.10 -0.22
CA ILE A 175 -13.59 -31.01 -1.14
C ILE A 175 -15.04 -31.11 -1.62
N ALA A 176 -15.51 -32.29 -2.04
CA ALA A 176 -16.88 -32.46 -2.51
C ALA A 176 -17.93 -32.11 -1.43
N ARG A 177 -17.70 -32.52 -0.17
CA ARG A 177 -18.57 -32.19 0.97
C ARG A 177 -18.54 -30.69 1.29
N TYR A 178 -17.36 -30.09 1.30
CA TYR A 178 -17.18 -28.65 1.52
C TYR A 178 -17.93 -27.85 0.44
N ASN A 179 -17.67 -28.13 -0.84
CA ASN A 179 -18.32 -27.44 -1.95
C ASN A 179 -19.86 -27.61 -1.93
N GLN A 180 -20.35 -28.80 -1.58
CA GLN A 180 -21.78 -29.06 -1.44
C GLN A 180 -22.41 -28.18 -0.34
N ARG A 181 -21.74 -28.00 0.79
CA ARG A 181 -22.17 -27.11 1.88
C ARG A 181 -22.16 -25.66 1.46
N LEU A 182 -21.12 -25.22 0.78
CA LEU A 182 -21.01 -23.83 0.26
C LEU A 182 -22.11 -23.51 -0.76
N LYS A 183 -22.43 -24.45 -1.64
CA LYS A 183 -23.51 -24.28 -2.63
C LYS A 183 -24.86 -24.00 -1.96
N GLN A 184 -25.12 -24.61 -0.81
CA GLN A 184 -26.36 -24.37 -0.05
C GLN A 184 -26.41 -22.94 0.54
N LEU A 185 -25.26 -22.28 0.74
CA LEU A 185 -25.22 -20.93 1.27
C LEU A 185 -25.84 -19.90 0.31
N GLU A 186 -25.81 -20.15 -1.00
CA GLU A 186 -26.35 -19.19 -1.97
C GLU A 186 -27.80 -18.86 -1.67
N GLN A 187 -28.64 -19.88 -1.54
CA GLN A 187 -30.06 -19.67 -1.23
C GLN A 187 -30.26 -18.97 0.13
N VAL A 188 -29.51 -19.39 1.16
CA VAL A 188 -29.62 -18.82 2.51
C VAL A 188 -29.21 -17.33 2.51
N LYS A 189 -28.07 -16.98 1.88
CA LYS A 189 -27.61 -15.59 1.84
C LYS A 189 -28.53 -14.70 1.00
N GLN A 190 -29.03 -15.20 -0.14
CA GLN A 190 -29.95 -14.44 -0.99
C GLN A 190 -31.30 -14.22 -0.31
N GLN A 191 -31.84 -15.21 0.42
CA GLN A 191 -33.06 -15.06 1.24
C GLN A 191 -32.87 -14.01 2.35
N ALA A 192 -31.64 -13.86 2.85
CA ALA A 192 -31.28 -12.80 3.79
C ALA A 192 -31.01 -11.44 3.11
N GLY A 193 -31.33 -11.30 1.81
CA GLY A 193 -31.12 -10.06 1.04
C GLY A 193 -29.65 -9.76 0.70
N LYS A 194 -28.76 -10.74 0.80
CA LYS A 194 -27.33 -10.56 0.49
C LYS A 194 -27.06 -10.86 -0.99
N ARG A 195 -26.14 -10.12 -1.58
CA ARG A 195 -25.68 -10.26 -2.98
C ARG A 195 -24.58 -11.32 -3.05
N PHE A 196 -24.97 -12.57 -2.90
CA PHE A 196 -24.06 -13.73 -2.85
C PHE A 196 -24.32 -14.66 -4.05
N ARG A 197 -23.24 -15.08 -4.71
CA ARG A 197 -23.22 -16.14 -5.72
C ARG A 197 -22.22 -17.21 -5.32
N PHE A 198 -22.63 -18.47 -5.42
CA PHE A 198 -21.72 -19.61 -5.40
C PHE A 198 -21.49 -20.11 -6.84
N VAL A 199 -20.26 -20.42 -7.14
CA VAL A 199 -19.84 -20.96 -8.45
C VAL A 199 -19.24 -22.32 -8.23
N ASP A 200 -19.74 -23.31 -8.97
CA ASP A 200 -19.11 -24.63 -8.96
C ASP A 200 -17.68 -24.54 -9.48
N ALA A 201 -16.74 -25.17 -8.80
CA ALA A 201 -15.35 -25.25 -9.24
C ALA A 201 -15.25 -25.82 -10.66
N PRO A 202 -14.39 -25.30 -11.53
CA PRO A 202 -14.19 -25.87 -12.84
C PRO A 202 -13.59 -27.28 -12.73
N ALA A 203 -13.99 -28.14 -13.64
CA ALA A 203 -13.37 -29.46 -13.78
C ALA A 203 -11.96 -29.24 -14.36
N LEU A 204 -10.93 -29.42 -13.52
CA LEU A 204 -9.53 -29.38 -13.94
C LEU A 204 -8.99 -30.80 -14.12
N THR A 205 -8.10 -30.96 -15.10
CA THR A 205 -7.38 -32.23 -15.32
C THR A 205 -6.15 -32.26 -14.43
N PRO A 206 -6.10 -33.16 -13.41
CA PRO A 206 -4.92 -33.35 -12.58
C PRO A 206 -3.74 -33.92 -13.39
N ASP A 207 -2.51 -33.74 -12.89
CA ASP A 207 -1.29 -34.17 -13.58
C ASP A 207 -1.23 -35.69 -13.79
N ASP A 208 -1.70 -36.46 -12.81
CA ASP A 208 -1.72 -37.94 -12.82
C ASP A 208 -2.77 -38.53 -13.80
N ARG A 209 -3.67 -37.69 -14.35
CA ARG A 209 -4.70 -38.07 -15.32
C ARG A 209 -4.55 -37.38 -16.66
N ALA A 210 -3.45 -36.65 -16.84
CA ALA A 210 -3.17 -35.93 -18.09
C ALA A 210 -2.82 -36.90 -19.22
N ASP A 211 -3.36 -36.64 -20.42
CA ASP A 211 -3.04 -37.32 -21.66
C ASP A 211 -2.96 -36.34 -22.83
N ALA A 212 -2.71 -36.83 -24.03
CA ALA A 212 -2.58 -36.00 -25.24
C ALA A 212 -3.88 -35.21 -25.59
N THR A 213 -5.03 -35.70 -25.12
CA THR A 213 -6.35 -35.08 -25.35
C THR A 213 -6.82 -34.21 -24.19
N HIS A 214 -6.29 -34.49 -22.98
CA HIS A 214 -6.59 -33.79 -21.72
C HIS A 214 -5.27 -33.41 -21.03
N PRO A 215 -4.63 -32.31 -21.48
CA PRO A 215 -3.37 -31.89 -20.88
C PRO A 215 -3.58 -31.46 -19.41
N ALA A 216 -2.52 -31.59 -18.62
CA ALA A 216 -2.53 -31.19 -17.22
C ALA A 216 -2.92 -29.71 -17.05
N GLN A 217 -3.79 -29.44 -16.06
CA GLN A 217 -4.25 -28.11 -15.69
C GLN A 217 -3.84 -27.73 -14.26
N MET A 218 -3.04 -28.58 -13.63
CA MET A 218 -2.41 -28.36 -12.34
C MET A 218 -0.89 -28.26 -12.53
N SER A 219 -0.21 -27.54 -11.66
CA SER A 219 1.25 -27.34 -11.69
C SER A 219 1.99 -28.31 -10.78
N ASP A 220 1.43 -28.57 -9.58
CA ASP A 220 2.05 -29.38 -8.52
C ASP A 220 1.03 -30.26 -7.78
N GLY A 221 -0.11 -30.51 -8.41
CA GLY A 221 -1.21 -31.28 -7.82
C GLY A 221 -2.11 -30.50 -6.86
N LEU A 222 -1.73 -29.27 -6.46
CA LEU A 222 -2.53 -28.37 -5.63
C LEU A 222 -2.88 -27.07 -6.36
N HIS A 223 -1.89 -26.46 -6.99
CA HIS A 223 -2.03 -25.17 -7.63
C HIS A 223 -2.30 -25.34 -9.14
N PRO A 224 -3.25 -24.59 -9.72
CA PRO A 224 -3.46 -24.60 -11.16
C PRO A 224 -2.23 -24.08 -11.92
N ASN A 225 -2.01 -24.60 -13.13
CA ASN A 225 -1.16 -23.93 -14.10
C ASN A 225 -1.97 -22.88 -14.89
N ASP A 226 -1.36 -22.20 -15.86
CA ASP A 226 -2.03 -21.14 -16.63
C ASP A 226 -3.35 -21.59 -17.28
N ALA A 227 -3.42 -22.85 -17.76
CA ALA A 227 -4.65 -23.39 -18.35
C ALA A 227 -5.74 -23.64 -17.29
N GLY A 228 -5.37 -24.08 -16.09
CA GLY A 228 -6.27 -24.23 -14.95
C GLY A 228 -6.80 -22.88 -14.48
N TYR A 229 -5.93 -21.91 -14.34
CA TYR A 229 -6.32 -20.53 -13.98
C TYR A 229 -7.23 -19.87 -15.01
N ALA A 230 -7.03 -20.13 -16.30
CA ALA A 230 -7.94 -19.65 -17.34
C ALA A 230 -9.37 -20.21 -17.17
N ARG A 231 -9.50 -21.45 -16.66
CA ARG A 231 -10.82 -22.03 -16.35
C ARG A 231 -11.45 -21.40 -15.10
N MET A 232 -10.67 -21.14 -14.07
CA MET A 232 -11.15 -20.42 -12.87
C MET A 232 -11.61 -19.00 -13.25
N ALA A 233 -10.85 -18.29 -14.09
CA ALA A 233 -11.24 -16.98 -14.60
C ALA A 233 -12.60 -17.01 -15.33
N GLN A 234 -12.85 -18.03 -16.16
CA GLN A 234 -14.15 -18.22 -16.84
C GLN A 234 -15.27 -18.49 -15.84
N ALA A 235 -14.99 -19.29 -14.79
CA ALA A 235 -15.94 -19.60 -13.73
C ALA A 235 -16.33 -18.34 -12.94
N PHE A 236 -15.38 -17.48 -12.60
CA PHE A 236 -15.66 -16.20 -11.94
C PHE A 236 -16.35 -15.18 -12.87
N PHE A 237 -15.98 -15.15 -14.16
CA PHE A 237 -16.49 -14.13 -15.08
C PHE A 237 -18.00 -14.21 -15.30
N ALA A 238 -18.56 -15.40 -15.51
CA ALA A 238 -19.97 -15.57 -15.84
C ALA A 238 -20.89 -15.02 -14.73
N PRO A 239 -20.74 -15.42 -13.44
CA PRO A 239 -21.58 -14.90 -12.35
C PRO A 239 -21.31 -13.42 -12.02
N LEU A 240 -20.09 -12.93 -12.25
CA LEU A 240 -19.75 -11.51 -12.15
C LEU A 240 -20.57 -10.70 -13.17
N ASP A 241 -20.61 -11.16 -14.40
CA ASP A 241 -21.34 -10.53 -15.50
C ASP A 241 -22.87 -10.58 -15.32
N GLU A 242 -23.39 -11.70 -14.80
CA GLU A 242 -24.78 -11.84 -14.39
C GLU A 242 -25.15 -10.87 -13.25
N ALA A 243 -24.30 -10.77 -12.22
CA ALA A 243 -24.51 -9.86 -11.09
C ALA A 243 -24.49 -8.39 -11.53
N TYR A 244 -23.63 -8.01 -12.46
CA TYR A 244 -23.64 -6.68 -13.08
C TYR A 244 -24.95 -6.45 -13.84
N SER A 245 -25.40 -7.41 -14.66
CA SER A 245 -26.64 -7.33 -15.42
C SER A 245 -27.86 -7.23 -14.50
N ALA A 246 -27.83 -7.90 -13.35
CA ALA A 246 -28.86 -7.83 -12.30
C ALA A 246 -28.76 -6.55 -11.43
N ARG A 247 -27.82 -5.65 -11.71
CA ARG A 247 -27.56 -4.42 -10.96
C ARG A 247 -27.24 -4.65 -9.48
N TRP A 248 -26.55 -5.73 -9.17
CA TRP A 248 -26.03 -5.97 -7.84
C TRP A 248 -24.92 -4.98 -7.48
N PHE A 249 -24.20 -4.52 -8.48
CA PHE A 249 -23.28 -3.38 -8.44
C PHE A 249 -23.37 -2.63 -9.77
N THR A 250 -23.00 -1.38 -9.77
CA THR A 250 -23.09 -0.51 -10.98
C THR A 250 -21.74 -0.01 -11.45
N GLY A 251 -20.70 -0.21 -10.66
CA GLY A 251 -19.43 0.49 -10.83
C GLY A 251 -19.55 1.99 -10.57
N GLY A 252 -18.43 2.64 -10.42
CA GLY A 252 -18.34 4.09 -10.33
C GLY A 252 -17.98 4.70 -11.70
N PRO A 253 -17.96 6.05 -11.81
CA PRO A 253 -17.25 6.68 -12.91
C PRO A 253 -15.82 6.12 -12.86
N ALA A 254 -15.22 5.91 -14.07
CA ALA A 254 -13.78 5.74 -14.12
C ALA A 254 -13.20 6.91 -13.32
N ARG A 255 -12.61 6.62 -12.16
CA ARG A 255 -11.83 7.67 -11.51
C ARG A 255 -10.80 8.06 -12.57
N PRO A 256 -10.68 9.34 -12.93
CA PRO A 256 -9.59 9.77 -13.79
C PRO A 256 -8.36 9.14 -13.16
N ASP A 257 -7.51 8.51 -14.00
CA ASP A 257 -6.33 7.79 -13.54
C ASP A 257 -5.83 8.40 -12.24
N GLN A 258 -6.36 7.87 -11.13
CA GLN A 258 -5.77 8.17 -9.84
C GLN A 258 -4.39 7.56 -10.04
N PRO A 259 -3.33 8.34 -10.07
CA PRO A 259 -2.02 7.73 -10.04
C PRO A 259 -2.12 6.70 -8.92
N ARG A 260 -1.85 5.43 -9.23
CA ARG A 260 -1.84 4.38 -8.22
C ARG A 260 -0.69 4.75 -7.31
N PHE A 261 -1.03 5.38 -6.20
CA PHE A 261 -0.04 5.88 -5.25
C PHE A 261 0.69 4.74 -4.55
N GLU A 262 0.25 3.49 -4.75
CA GLU A 262 0.86 2.26 -4.22
C GLU A 262 2.32 2.05 -4.66
N ASN A 263 2.72 2.64 -5.80
CA ASN A 263 4.11 2.67 -6.28
C ASN A 263 4.72 4.09 -6.26
N THR A 264 4.01 5.04 -5.66
CA THR A 264 4.47 6.43 -5.61
C THR A 264 5.00 6.75 -4.22
N VAL A 265 6.28 7.00 -4.13
CA VAL A 265 6.90 7.55 -2.92
C VAL A 265 6.62 9.03 -2.86
N HIS A 266 6.01 9.48 -1.77
CA HIS A 266 5.89 10.88 -1.43
C HIS A 266 7.15 11.30 -0.67
N LEU A 267 7.97 12.12 -1.28
CA LEU A 267 9.24 12.57 -0.70
C LEU A 267 9.16 14.05 -0.37
N GLN A 268 9.32 14.37 0.89
CA GLN A 268 9.41 15.75 1.37
C GLN A 268 10.84 16.04 1.82
N ARG A 269 11.31 17.25 1.54
CA ARG A 269 12.62 17.75 1.98
C ARG A 269 12.53 19.15 2.55
N ILE A 270 13.35 19.41 3.55
CA ILE A 270 13.65 20.76 4.01
C ILE A 270 14.93 21.23 3.33
N ALA A 271 14.82 22.32 2.58
CA ALA A 271 15.97 22.95 1.96
C ALA A 271 16.84 23.69 3.01
N PRO A 272 18.10 24.06 2.71
CA PRO A 272 18.99 24.76 3.66
C PRO A 272 18.44 26.10 4.20
N ASN A 273 17.51 26.74 3.50
CA ASN A 273 16.82 27.95 3.95
C ASN A 273 15.61 27.68 4.86
N GLY A 274 15.31 26.40 5.15
CA GLY A 274 14.20 25.97 6.00
C GLY A 274 12.84 25.88 5.29
N ASP A 275 12.80 25.99 3.95
CA ASP A 275 11.56 25.82 3.17
C ASP A 275 11.29 24.34 2.90
N LEU A 276 10.00 23.94 2.96
CA LEU A 276 9.57 22.59 2.62
C LEU A 276 9.19 22.46 1.15
N PHE A 277 9.65 21.39 0.54
CA PHE A 277 9.29 20.99 -0.81
C PHE A 277 8.78 19.54 -0.81
N ASN A 278 7.84 19.24 -1.70
CA ASN A 278 7.32 17.91 -1.98
C ASN A 278 7.62 17.51 -3.42
N THR A 279 7.92 16.24 -3.62
CA THR A 279 7.95 15.58 -4.94
C THR A 279 7.43 14.15 -4.81
N GLU A 280 7.13 13.55 -5.93
CA GLU A 280 6.60 12.20 -6.03
C GLU A 280 7.47 11.38 -6.98
N GLY A 281 7.88 10.20 -6.53
CA GLY A 281 8.60 9.22 -7.32
C GLY A 281 7.66 8.12 -7.79
N ASP A 282 7.43 8.02 -9.08
CA ASP A 282 6.77 6.88 -9.72
C ASP A 282 7.83 5.85 -10.09
N PHE A 283 8.04 4.89 -9.18
CA PHE A 283 9.08 3.87 -9.37
C PHE A 283 8.73 2.84 -10.43
N ALA A 284 7.44 2.62 -10.73
CA ALA A 284 7.03 1.76 -11.83
C ALA A 284 7.42 2.36 -13.20
N ALA A 285 7.36 3.70 -13.30
CA ALA A 285 7.75 4.42 -14.51
C ALA A 285 9.22 4.91 -14.48
N GLY A 286 9.94 4.71 -13.37
CA GLY A 286 11.32 5.20 -13.17
C GLY A 286 11.44 6.72 -13.26
N ARG A 287 10.45 7.46 -12.75
CA ARG A 287 10.37 8.92 -12.89
C ARG A 287 10.13 9.62 -11.57
N TRP A 288 10.79 10.76 -11.40
CA TRP A 288 10.48 11.73 -10.36
C TRP A 288 9.66 12.89 -10.93
N GLY A 289 8.68 13.37 -10.15
CA GLY A 289 8.00 14.64 -10.40
C GLY A 289 8.91 15.85 -10.17
N GLY A 290 8.43 17.04 -10.48
CA GLY A 290 9.10 18.28 -10.12
C GLY A 290 8.89 18.61 -8.64
N TRP A 291 9.87 19.28 -8.01
CA TRP A 291 9.72 19.77 -6.65
C TRP A 291 8.69 20.92 -6.57
N SER A 292 7.71 20.79 -5.70
CA SER A 292 6.71 21.80 -5.42
C SER A 292 6.87 22.37 -4.00
N ALA A 293 6.91 23.71 -3.88
CA ALA A 293 7.00 24.38 -2.59
C ALA A 293 5.69 24.23 -1.81
N GLN A 294 5.78 23.90 -0.51
CA GLN A 294 4.63 23.64 0.36
C GLN A 294 4.30 24.83 1.30
N GLY A 295 4.82 26.00 1.02
CA GLY A 295 4.43 27.25 1.68
C GLY A 295 4.85 27.38 3.16
N ALA A 296 5.83 26.62 3.63
CA ALA A 296 6.42 26.75 4.96
C ALA A 296 7.88 27.18 4.87
N SER A 297 8.34 27.86 5.89
CA SER A 297 9.74 28.26 6.06
C SER A 297 10.20 28.09 7.50
N GLN A 298 11.53 28.10 7.72
CA GLN A 298 12.15 27.96 9.04
C GLN A 298 11.86 26.61 9.72
N LEU A 299 11.62 25.58 8.95
CA LEU A 299 11.47 24.21 9.47
C LEU A 299 12.85 23.58 9.72
N LYS A 300 12.91 22.68 10.70
CA LYS A 300 14.14 22.01 11.15
C LYS A 300 14.09 20.50 10.92
N GLU A 301 12.91 19.91 11.10
CA GLU A 301 12.69 18.48 11.06
C GLU A 301 11.38 18.20 10.35
N VAL A 302 11.29 17.11 9.58
CA VAL A 302 10.08 16.69 8.89
C VAL A 302 9.90 15.18 8.96
N THR A 303 8.67 14.74 9.14
CA THR A 303 8.25 13.33 9.07
C THR A 303 6.90 13.23 8.42
N SER A 304 6.54 12.04 7.91
CA SER A 304 5.23 11.83 7.31
C SER A 304 4.71 10.41 7.53
N ALA A 305 3.38 10.27 7.49
CA ALA A 305 2.70 8.98 7.53
C ALA A 305 1.46 9.01 6.65
N GLY A 306 1.19 7.93 5.92
CA GLY A 306 0.01 7.81 5.07
C GLY A 306 -1.22 7.32 5.85
N THR A 307 -2.38 7.95 5.62
CA THR A 307 -3.68 7.46 6.10
C THR A 307 -4.67 7.45 4.94
N GLY A 308 -4.92 6.28 4.36
CA GLY A 308 -5.65 6.20 3.09
C GLY A 308 -4.95 7.03 2.01
N SER A 309 -5.69 7.85 1.26
CA SER A 309 -5.13 8.73 0.21
C SER A 309 -4.40 9.97 0.73
N VAL A 310 -4.27 10.15 2.04
CA VAL A 310 -3.71 11.38 2.62
C VAL A 310 -2.33 11.12 3.21
N ASN A 311 -1.32 11.85 2.74
CA ASN A 311 -0.01 11.91 3.37
C ASN A 311 -0.02 13.02 4.43
N ARG A 312 0.11 12.63 5.71
CA ARG A 312 0.16 13.52 6.86
C ARG A 312 1.60 13.94 7.09
N VAL A 313 1.92 15.19 6.85
CA VAL A 313 3.27 15.71 6.99
C VAL A 313 3.37 16.57 8.24
N PHE A 314 4.26 16.17 9.14
CA PHE A 314 4.54 16.88 10.39
C PHE A 314 5.94 17.49 10.35
N ALA A 315 6.08 18.69 10.86
CA ALA A 315 7.36 19.37 10.91
C ALA A 315 7.58 20.11 12.25
N ILE A 316 8.83 20.18 12.69
CA ILE A 316 9.23 21.04 13.82
C ILE A 316 9.72 22.38 13.24
N GLY A 317 9.09 23.48 13.64
CA GLY A 317 9.51 24.83 13.31
C GLY A 317 10.70 25.35 14.12
N SER A 318 11.24 26.49 13.73
CA SER A 318 12.32 27.16 14.49
C SER A 318 11.90 27.57 15.91
N ASP A 319 10.60 27.69 16.15
CA ASP A 319 9.99 27.96 17.45
C ASP A 319 9.76 26.69 18.30
N ASN A 320 10.22 25.52 17.82
CA ASN A 320 10.09 24.20 18.41
C ASN A 320 8.63 23.70 18.58
N LYS A 321 7.69 24.29 17.83
CA LYS A 321 6.33 23.77 17.72
C LYS A 321 6.20 22.78 16.57
N ILE A 322 5.22 21.89 16.71
CA ILE A 322 4.85 20.95 15.65
C ILE A 322 3.76 21.59 14.79
N TYR A 323 3.95 21.49 13.49
CA TYR A 323 3.04 21.90 12.44
C TYR A 323 2.64 20.71 11.60
N GLU A 324 1.44 20.75 11.00
CA GLU A 324 0.92 19.68 10.15
C GLU A 324 0.45 20.29 8.81
N ASN A 325 0.66 19.53 7.72
CA ASN A 325 0.16 19.86 6.38
C ASN A 325 -0.19 18.56 5.67
N ASP A 326 -1.46 18.40 5.33
CA ASP A 326 -1.99 17.17 4.76
C ASP A 326 -2.08 17.27 3.24
N GLY A 327 -1.45 16.37 2.54
CA GLY A 327 -1.59 16.18 1.10
C GLY A 327 -2.63 15.10 0.80
N ASP A 328 -3.82 15.49 0.38
CA ASP A 328 -4.85 14.55 -0.10
C ASP A 328 -4.63 14.26 -1.58
N TYR A 329 -4.06 13.12 -1.87
CA TYR A 329 -3.74 12.71 -3.24
C TYR A 329 -4.97 12.28 -4.04
N ALA A 330 -6.08 11.90 -3.38
CA ALA A 330 -7.32 11.62 -4.07
C ALA A 330 -7.96 12.90 -4.67
N SER A 331 -7.80 14.03 -4.00
CA SER A 331 -8.31 15.32 -4.49
C SER A 331 -7.24 16.22 -5.12
N GLY A 332 -5.95 15.87 -4.99
CA GLY A 332 -4.81 16.67 -5.41
C GLY A 332 -4.64 17.97 -4.62
N LYS A 333 -5.13 18.02 -3.38
CA LYS A 333 -5.12 19.25 -2.57
C LYS A 333 -4.28 19.08 -1.31
N TRP A 334 -3.65 20.17 -0.93
CA TRP A 334 -2.97 20.32 0.36
C TRP A 334 -3.83 21.18 1.30
N SER A 335 -3.87 20.81 2.60
CA SER A 335 -4.65 21.52 3.62
C SER A 335 -4.12 22.92 3.90
N GLY A 336 -2.85 23.15 3.61
CA GLY A 336 -2.07 24.26 4.15
C GLY A 336 -1.63 23.97 5.59
N TRP A 337 -0.59 24.68 6.04
CA TRP A 337 -0.01 24.47 7.36
C TRP A 337 -0.93 24.93 8.48
N PHE A 338 -1.11 24.08 9.48
CA PHE A 338 -1.84 24.39 10.71
C PHE A 338 -1.10 23.82 11.92
N THR A 339 -1.49 24.25 13.09
CA THR A 339 -0.97 23.74 14.34
C THR A 339 -1.95 22.70 14.88
N PRO A 340 -1.60 21.42 14.90
CA PRO A 340 -2.47 20.39 15.48
C PRO A 340 -2.64 20.60 16.98
N ASP A 341 -3.75 20.11 17.54
CA ASP A 341 -4.06 20.25 18.97
C ASP A 341 -3.25 19.26 19.85
N ILE A 342 -1.92 19.28 19.64
CA ILE A 342 -0.95 18.46 20.39
C ILE A 342 0.16 19.30 21.04
N ASN A 343 0.18 20.60 20.80
CA ASN A 343 1.22 21.46 21.36
C ASN A 343 1.01 21.70 22.86
N ASN A 344 2.03 21.40 23.60
CA ASN A 344 2.12 21.64 25.04
C ASN A 344 3.36 22.49 25.37
N SER A 345 3.79 22.52 26.61
CA SER A 345 5.01 23.21 27.04
C SER A 345 6.31 22.47 26.69
N THR A 346 6.23 21.22 26.22
CA THR A 346 7.41 20.41 25.85
C THR A 346 7.94 20.89 24.51
N THR A 347 9.24 21.10 24.41
CA THR A 347 9.92 21.41 23.16
C THR A 347 10.56 20.14 22.61
N PHE A 348 10.35 19.89 21.32
CA PHE A 348 10.84 18.68 20.66
C PHE A 348 12.02 18.97 19.73
N THR A 349 12.93 18.01 19.62
CA THR A 349 14.15 18.11 18.83
C THR A 349 14.21 17.12 17.68
N ALA A 350 13.45 16.03 17.74
CA ALA A 350 13.30 15.03 16.69
C ALA A 350 11.87 14.50 16.68
N LEU A 351 11.43 14.01 15.53
CA LEU A 351 10.05 13.62 15.26
C LEU A 351 10.00 12.45 14.30
N SER A 352 9.12 11.47 14.55
CA SER A 352 8.79 10.41 13.59
C SER A 352 7.31 10.09 13.63
N ALA A 353 6.75 9.81 12.46
CA ALA A 353 5.37 9.38 12.29
C ALA A 353 5.31 8.01 11.63
N SER A 354 4.42 7.17 12.10
CA SER A 354 4.00 5.94 11.46
C SER A 354 2.48 5.85 11.54
N SER A 355 1.85 4.96 10.80
CA SER A 355 0.38 4.88 10.80
C SER A 355 -0.12 3.45 10.75
N TYR A 356 -1.33 3.27 11.29
CA TYR A 356 -2.12 2.08 11.12
C TYR A 356 -3.60 2.46 10.91
N GLY A 357 -4.15 2.10 9.76
CA GLY A 357 -5.50 2.53 9.37
C GLY A 357 -5.62 4.05 9.33
N ASN A 358 -6.56 4.61 10.11
CA ASN A 358 -6.75 6.07 10.24
C ASN A 358 -6.04 6.68 11.45
N THR A 359 -5.19 5.93 12.12
CA THR A 359 -4.43 6.42 13.28
C THR A 359 -2.98 6.69 12.89
N VAL A 360 -2.51 7.89 13.21
CA VAL A 360 -1.09 8.24 13.15
C VAL A 360 -0.50 8.14 14.55
N HIS A 361 0.58 7.38 14.65
CA HIS A 361 1.42 7.30 15.84
C HIS A 361 2.57 8.29 15.66
N LEU A 362 2.54 9.36 16.43
CA LEU A 362 3.57 10.39 16.41
C LEU A 362 4.47 10.24 17.64
N VAL A 363 5.75 10.01 17.40
CA VAL A 363 6.76 9.93 18.45
C VAL A 363 7.77 11.07 18.31
N ALA A 364 8.21 11.63 19.43
CA ALA A 364 9.10 12.77 19.46
C ALA A 364 10.13 12.67 20.59
N ILE A 365 11.32 13.21 20.35
CA ILE A 365 12.32 13.36 21.40
C ILE A 365 12.22 14.79 21.95
N GLY A 366 12.00 14.87 23.27
CA GLY A 366 12.00 16.14 23.98
C GLY A 366 13.41 16.74 24.10
N SER A 367 13.48 18.02 24.40
CA SER A 367 14.75 18.72 24.71
C SER A 367 15.48 18.16 25.94
N ASP A 368 14.78 17.35 26.74
CA ASP A 368 15.30 16.60 27.88
C ASP A 368 15.92 15.24 27.51
N GLY A 369 15.92 14.88 26.21
CA GLY A 369 16.44 13.62 25.68
C GLY A 369 15.57 12.40 25.97
N ARG A 370 14.27 12.57 26.25
CA ARG A 370 13.31 11.50 26.48
C ARG A 370 12.36 11.33 25.33
N LEU A 371 11.78 10.12 25.16
CA LEU A 371 10.75 9.85 24.18
C LEU A 371 9.37 10.21 24.70
N TYR A 372 8.60 10.82 23.84
CA TYR A 372 7.17 11.13 24.02
C TYR A 372 6.36 10.55 22.87
N ASN A 373 5.13 10.09 23.14
CA ASN A 373 4.19 9.57 22.15
C ASN A 373 2.84 10.29 22.25
N THR A 374 2.21 10.49 21.12
CA THR A 374 0.79 10.85 20.98
C THR A 374 0.20 10.17 19.75
N ASP A 375 -1.11 9.90 19.79
CA ASP A 375 -1.83 9.25 18.69
C ASP A 375 -2.94 10.17 18.17
N GLY A 376 -3.04 10.30 16.86
CA GLY A 376 -4.08 11.03 16.16
C GLY A 376 -5.04 10.06 15.46
N ASP A 377 -6.29 10.03 15.91
CA ASP A 377 -7.39 9.34 15.24
C ASP A 377 -8.05 10.30 14.24
N TYR A 378 -7.71 10.16 12.97
CA TYR A 378 -8.25 11.02 11.90
C TYR A 378 -9.69 10.70 11.52
N ALA A 379 -10.21 9.53 11.86
CA ALA A 379 -11.63 9.23 11.71
C ALA A 379 -12.48 9.95 12.76
N ALA A 380 -11.95 10.10 13.99
CA ALA A 380 -12.60 10.83 15.07
C ALA A 380 -12.21 12.33 15.10
N GLY A 381 -11.20 12.75 14.34
CA GLY A 381 -10.66 14.12 14.36
C GLY A 381 -10.06 14.50 15.70
N LYS A 382 -9.39 13.57 16.39
CA LYS A 382 -8.95 13.75 17.77
C LYS A 382 -7.52 13.27 17.97
N TRP A 383 -6.73 14.07 18.69
CA TRP A 383 -5.42 13.70 19.22
C TRP A 383 -5.49 13.34 20.70
N ASN A 384 -4.69 12.37 21.09
CA ASN A 384 -4.39 12.11 22.51
C ASN A 384 -3.37 13.12 23.01
N GLY A 385 -3.24 13.27 24.34
CA GLY A 385 -2.15 14.05 24.91
C GLY A 385 -0.82 13.30 24.82
N TRP A 386 0.30 14.05 24.90
CA TRP A 386 1.64 13.45 24.96
C TRP A 386 1.83 12.62 26.22
N SER A 387 2.38 11.43 26.05
CA SER A 387 2.78 10.52 27.12
C SER A 387 4.28 10.28 27.05
N GLU A 388 5.00 10.43 28.17
CA GLU A 388 6.42 10.12 28.25
C GLU A 388 6.63 8.60 28.25
N GLN A 389 7.54 8.13 27.40
CA GLN A 389 7.88 6.71 27.22
C GLN A 389 9.31 6.37 27.65
N GLY A 390 9.91 7.23 28.46
CA GLY A 390 11.26 7.04 28.99
C GLY A 390 12.36 7.25 27.95
N GLY A 391 13.45 6.50 28.09
CA GLY A 391 14.70 6.76 27.37
C GLY A 391 15.52 7.84 28.05
N THR A 392 16.80 7.90 27.75
CA THR A 392 17.71 8.94 28.23
C THR A 392 18.70 9.30 27.14
N ASP A 393 19.03 10.58 27.05
CA ASP A 393 20.03 11.10 26.12
C ASP A 393 19.75 10.76 24.64
N LEU A 394 18.48 10.55 24.27
CA LEU A 394 18.05 10.23 22.91
C LEU A 394 18.24 11.45 21.98
N LYS A 395 18.57 11.20 20.69
CA LYS A 395 18.88 12.23 19.70
C LYS A 395 18.03 12.15 18.44
N HIS A 396 17.97 10.97 17.82
CA HIS A 396 17.22 10.74 16.61
C HIS A 396 16.21 9.62 16.86
N VAL A 397 15.05 9.71 16.22
CA VAL A 397 13.99 8.72 16.36
C VAL A 397 13.39 8.41 15.01
N THR A 398 13.06 7.14 14.82
CA THR A 398 12.26 6.64 13.70
C THR A 398 11.27 5.61 14.20
N SER A 399 10.18 5.40 13.48
CA SER A 399 9.19 4.39 13.83
C SER A 399 8.60 3.74 12.60
N ALA A 400 8.19 2.49 12.74
CA ALA A 400 7.50 1.74 11.72
C ALA A 400 6.44 0.85 12.36
N THR A 401 5.20 0.94 11.87
CA THR A 401 4.11 0.10 12.39
C THR A 401 3.93 -1.11 11.49
N THR A 402 4.01 -2.30 12.08
CA THR A 402 3.83 -3.58 11.41
C THR A 402 2.36 -3.97 11.30
N ALA A 403 2.08 -4.98 10.47
CA ALA A 403 0.71 -5.42 10.18
C ALA A 403 -0.04 -5.96 11.41
N ASP A 404 0.66 -6.44 12.43
CA ASP A 404 0.10 -6.88 13.72
C ASP A 404 -0.18 -5.74 14.71
N GLN A 405 -0.06 -4.48 14.26
CA GLN A 405 -0.32 -3.26 15.04
C GLN A 405 0.73 -2.98 16.13
N VAL A 406 1.94 -3.46 15.94
CA VAL A 406 3.06 -3.07 16.79
C VAL A 406 3.81 -1.92 16.13
N ASN A 407 3.95 -0.81 16.83
CA ASN A 407 4.81 0.29 16.40
C ASN A 407 6.22 0.07 16.99
N HIS A 408 7.15 -0.29 16.12
CA HIS A 408 8.57 -0.45 16.46
C HIS A 408 9.25 0.91 16.39
N ILE A 409 9.73 1.39 17.53
CA ILE A 409 10.34 2.71 17.67
C ILE A 409 11.84 2.51 17.89
N PHE A 410 12.65 3.13 17.05
CA PHE A 410 14.11 3.09 17.14
C PHE A 410 14.65 4.48 17.39
N ALA A 411 15.67 4.56 18.24
CA ALA A 411 16.33 5.82 18.56
C ALA A 411 17.84 5.65 18.64
N THR A 412 18.58 6.71 18.33
CA THR A 412 20.00 6.79 18.72
C THR A 412 20.16 7.61 19.97
N ASP A 413 21.09 7.21 20.85
CA ASP A 413 21.51 8.02 21.99
C ASP A 413 22.73 8.91 21.66
N THR A 414 23.16 9.71 22.63
CA THR A 414 24.35 10.59 22.49
C THR A 414 25.64 9.83 22.29
N THR A 415 25.68 8.52 22.57
CA THR A 415 26.85 7.65 22.32
C THR A 415 26.83 6.99 20.97
N GLY A 416 25.71 7.15 20.22
CA GLY A 416 25.43 6.52 18.93
C GLY A 416 24.89 5.11 19.06
N GLN A 417 24.49 4.65 20.24
CA GLN A 417 23.85 3.34 20.40
C GLN A 417 22.45 3.39 19.79
N VAL A 418 22.09 2.35 19.03
CA VAL A 418 20.74 2.18 18.51
C VAL A 418 19.90 1.39 19.51
N LEU A 419 18.79 1.97 19.92
CA LEU A 419 17.86 1.45 20.93
C LEU A 419 16.50 1.20 20.29
N GLU A 420 15.74 0.27 20.84
CA GLU A 420 14.40 -0.13 20.38
C GLU A 420 13.40 -0.15 21.54
N LEU A 421 12.18 0.30 21.25
CA LEU A 421 11.02 0.25 22.13
C LEU A 421 9.79 -0.12 21.28
N ASP A 422 9.01 -1.09 21.72
CA ASP A 422 7.78 -1.49 21.02
C ASP A 422 6.54 -0.99 21.75
N ALA A 423 5.57 -0.53 20.96
CA ALA A 423 4.22 -0.24 21.41
C ALA A 423 3.24 -1.19 20.70
N ASP A 424 2.72 -2.16 21.42
CA ASP A 424 1.69 -3.08 20.94
C ASP A 424 0.31 -2.45 21.13
N TYR A 425 -0.24 -1.89 20.07
CA TYR A 425 -1.54 -1.24 20.08
C TYR A 425 -2.71 -2.22 20.10
N ALA A 426 -2.51 -3.45 19.65
CA ALA A 426 -3.52 -4.50 19.72
C ALA A 426 -3.71 -4.98 21.18
N ALA A 427 -2.61 -5.09 21.93
CA ALA A 427 -2.64 -5.45 23.35
C ALA A 427 -2.76 -4.25 24.29
N GLY A 428 -2.53 -3.02 23.80
CA GLY A 428 -2.49 -1.80 24.60
C GLY A 428 -1.31 -1.75 25.58
N THR A 429 -0.16 -2.33 25.21
CA THR A 429 1.02 -2.45 26.08
C THR A 429 2.26 -1.84 25.46
N TRP A 430 3.15 -1.34 26.31
CA TRP A 430 4.47 -0.85 25.95
C TRP A 430 5.55 -1.79 26.47
N GLY A 431 6.56 -2.06 25.63
CA GLY A 431 7.75 -2.81 26.00
C GLY A 431 8.71 -2.03 26.89
N SER A 432 9.95 -2.48 26.91
CA SER A 432 11.04 -1.77 27.59
C SER A 432 12.16 -1.47 26.60
N TRP A 433 12.85 -0.36 26.79
CA TRP A 433 14.01 -0.01 25.99
C TRP A 433 15.07 -1.11 26.00
N ARG A 434 15.54 -1.50 24.83
CA ARG A 434 16.58 -2.51 24.61
C ARG A 434 17.51 -2.10 23.46
N ALA A 435 18.67 -2.74 23.36
CA ALA A 435 19.52 -2.56 22.18
C ALA A 435 18.79 -3.09 20.95
N ALA A 436 18.78 -2.32 19.87
CA ALA A 436 18.13 -2.65 18.61
C ALA A 436 19.02 -3.46 17.68
N GLY A 437 18.38 -4.30 16.86
CA GLY A 437 19.03 -5.04 15.79
C GLY A 437 19.94 -6.17 16.28
N PRO A 438 20.78 -6.72 15.40
CA PRO A 438 21.70 -7.82 15.74
C PRO A 438 22.79 -7.35 16.70
N ALA A 439 23.19 -8.21 17.63
CA ALA A 439 24.26 -7.92 18.59
C ALA A 439 25.58 -7.58 17.88
N GLY A 440 26.28 -6.54 18.31
CA GLY A 440 27.62 -6.25 17.79
C GLY A 440 27.99 -4.79 17.61
N GLY A 441 27.64 -3.91 18.55
CA GLY A 441 28.39 -2.65 18.78
C GLY A 441 28.42 -1.64 17.61
N PHE A 442 27.41 -1.59 16.78
CA PHE A 442 27.28 -0.59 15.73
C PHE A 442 26.91 0.77 16.33
N LYS A 443 27.61 1.82 15.90
CA LYS A 443 27.31 3.19 16.33
C LYS A 443 26.79 4.01 15.16
N ALA A 444 25.63 4.62 15.35
CA ALA A 444 24.91 5.37 14.33
C ALA A 444 24.89 6.88 14.61
N LEU A 445 24.97 7.68 13.56
CA LEU A 445 24.61 9.10 13.55
C LEU A 445 23.09 9.26 13.50
N ASP A 446 22.42 8.46 12.66
CA ASP A 446 20.98 8.55 12.40
C ASP A 446 20.43 7.18 12.05
N VAL A 447 19.12 7.00 12.23
CA VAL A 447 18.40 5.75 11.98
C VAL A 447 17.11 5.99 11.21
N THR A 448 16.72 4.99 10.43
CA THR A 448 15.43 4.94 9.73
C THR A 448 14.81 3.57 9.86
N ALA A 449 13.47 3.51 9.89
CA ALA A 449 12.73 2.26 9.85
C ALA A 449 11.56 2.37 8.89
N SER A 450 11.29 1.29 8.17
CA SER A 450 10.09 1.08 7.38
C SER A 450 9.59 -0.34 7.60
N ALA A 451 8.32 -0.62 7.33
CA ALA A 451 7.75 -1.93 7.53
C ALA A 451 7.07 -2.46 6.26
N SER A 452 7.22 -3.75 6.01
CA SER A 452 6.48 -4.49 4.99
C SER A 452 5.88 -5.75 5.63
N GLY A 453 4.55 -5.77 5.82
CA GLY A 453 3.90 -6.79 6.63
C GLY A 453 4.42 -6.75 8.08
N ASN A 454 4.95 -7.87 8.56
CA ASN A 454 5.58 -7.97 9.89
C ASN A 454 7.12 -8.01 9.81
N THR A 455 7.69 -7.57 8.70
CA THR A 455 9.14 -7.35 8.57
C THR A 455 9.45 -5.87 8.73
N VAL A 456 10.38 -5.54 9.63
CA VAL A 456 10.91 -4.20 9.80
C VAL A 456 12.27 -4.11 9.12
N HIS A 457 12.41 -3.16 8.23
CA HIS A 457 13.68 -2.77 7.60
C HIS A 457 14.29 -1.64 8.42
N LEU A 458 15.32 -1.95 9.20
CA LEU A 458 16.04 -0.97 10.02
C LEU A 458 17.32 -0.55 9.31
N GLY A 459 17.43 0.73 9.03
CA GLY A 459 18.61 1.34 8.45
C GLY A 459 19.32 2.28 9.40
N ALA A 460 20.62 2.43 9.25
CA ALA A 460 21.41 3.32 10.07
C ALA A 460 22.59 3.94 9.31
N VAL A 461 22.83 5.22 9.54
CA VAL A 461 24.05 5.90 9.07
C VAL A 461 25.10 5.81 10.15
N SER A 462 26.25 5.19 9.85
CA SER A 462 27.37 5.06 10.79
C SER A 462 28.06 6.40 11.06
N LEU A 463 28.87 6.46 12.12
CA LEU A 463 29.72 7.62 12.41
C LEU A 463 30.70 7.96 11.27
N ALA A 464 30.98 6.99 10.37
CA ALA A 464 31.81 7.18 9.17
C ALA A 464 31.00 7.67 7.95
N GLY A 465 29.70 7.90 8.09
CA GLY A 465 28.84 8.37 6.99
C GLY A 465 28.49 7.30 5.96
N GLN A 466 28.49 6.02 6.35
CA GLN A 466 28.06 4.89 5.51
C GLN A 466 26.71 4.35 5.99
N TYR A 467 25.88 3.88 5.07
CA TYR A 467 24.58 3.28 5.38
C TYR A 467 24.71 1.77 5.60
N PHE A 468 24.04 1.29 6.63
CA PHE A 468 23.90 -0.11 6.97
C PHE A 468 22.42 -0.47 7.09
N ASN A 469 22.07 -1.69 6.66
CA ASN A 469 20.72 -2.23 6.74
C ASN A 469 20.70 -3.56 7.49
N THR A 470 19.62 -3.79 8.22
CA THR A 470 19.26 -5.09 8.80
C THR A 470 17.75 -5.25 8.77
N ASP A 471 17.25 -6.48 8.74
CA ASP A 471 15.83 -6.79 8.72
C ASP A 471 15.45 -7.61 9.95
N GLY A 472 14.34 -7.25 10.59
CA GLY A 472 13.74 -7.96 11.70
C GLY A 472 12.47 -8.66 11.25
N ASP A 473 12.41 -9.99 11.40
CA ASP A 473 11.24 -10.81 11.09
C ASP A 473 10.42 -11.01 12.37
N PHE A 474 9.33 -10.27 12.50
CA PHE A 474 8.47 -10.29 13.69
C PHE A 474 7.43 -11.43 13.65
N ASP A 475 7.17 -12.04 12.50
CA ASP A 475 6.43 -13.31 12.44
C ASP A 475 7.19 -14.45 13.13
N ARG A 476 8.52 -14.32 13.25
CA ARG A 476 9.42 -15.26 13.93
C ARG A 476 9.91 -14.75 15.29
N GLY A 477 9.19 -13.84 15.91
CA GLY A 477 9.52 -13.33 17.24
C GLY A 477 10.65 -12.30 17.27
N GLY A 478 10.80 -11.49 16.22
CA GLY A 478 11.76 -10.39 16.17
C GLY A 478 13.19 -10.85 15.94
N VAL A 479 13.37 -11.83 15.08
CA VAL A 479 14.71 -12.32 14.69
C VAL A 479 15.34 -11.37 13.70
N TRP A 480 16.44 -10.74 14.09
CA TRP A 480 17.20 -9.81 13.26
C TRP A 480 18.26 -10.53 12.42
N ASN A 481 18.39 -10.13 11.15
CA ASN A 481 19.54 -10.46 10.31
C ASN A 481 20.80 -9.70 10.79
N GLY A 482 21.97 -10.03 10.26
CA GLY A 482 23.19 -9.26 10.50
C GLY A 482 23.18 -7.89 9.83
N TRP A 483 23.88 -6.91 10.39
CA TRP A 483 24.10 -5.62 9.72
C TRP A 483 24.87 -5.80 8.42
N SER A 484 24.32 -5.32 7.32
CA SER A 484 24.95 -5.31 5.99
C SER A 484 25.35 -3.90 5.59
N ASN A 485 26.63 -3.71 5.23
CA ASN A 485 27.09 -2.41 4.73
C ASN A 485 26.58 -2.20 3.30
N MET A 486 25.78 -1.19 3.12
CA MET A 486 25.18 -0.79 1.84
C MET A 486 25.93 0.39 1.19
N GLY A 487 27.12 0.74 1.69
CA GLY A 487 27.93 1.81 1.15
C GLY A 487 27.40 3.20 1.45
N GLY A 488 27.58 4.11 0.53
CA GLY A 488 27.34 5.54 0.72
C GLY A 488 28.61 6.24 1.21
N ASP A 489 28.65 7.55 1.04
CA ASP A 489 29.78 8.38 1.48
C ASP A 489 29.25 9.70 2.04
N ASN A 490 29.81 10.11 3.17
CA ASN A 490 29.47 11.37 3.84
C ASN A 490 27.97 11.54 4.16
N LEU A 491 27.24 10.44 4.37
CA LEU A 491 25.82 10.49 4.72
C LEU A 491 25.63 11.06 6.14
N LYS A 492 24.56 11.82 6.35
CA LYS A 492 24.25 12.49 7.63
C LYS A 492 22.90 12.09 8.20
N ARG A 493 21.86 12.14 7.38
CA ARG A 493 20.49 11.83 7.76
C ARG A 493 19.95 10.77 6.81
N VAL A 494 19.01 9.98 7.29
CA VAL A 494 18.40 8.92 6.49
C VAL A 494 16.91 8.80 6.79
N THR A 495 16.14 8.53 5.75
CA THR A 495 14.73 8.16 5.84
C THR A 495 14.45 7.02 4.88
N SER A 496 13.43 6.21 5.16
CA SER A 496 13.03 5.13 4.26
C SER A 496 11.52 4.92 4.25
N ALA A 497 11.05 4.36 3.15
CA ALA A 497 9.69 3.92 3.00
C ALA A 497 9.66 2.61 2.23
N ALA A 498 8.87 1.63 2.68
CA ALA A 498 8.79 0.32 2.04
C ALA A 498 7.40 0.10 1.45
N ALA A 499 7.36 -0.32 0.18
CA ALA A 499 6.14 -0.77 -0.48
C ALA A 499 6.49 -1.83 -1.54
N ASN A 500 5.57 -2.76 -1.79
CA ASN A 500 5.66 -3.75 -2.87
C ASN A 500 6.98 -4.57 -2.88
N GLY A 501 7.51 -4.86 -1.70
CA GLY A 501 8.77 -5.58 -1.54
C GLY A 501 10.02 -4.76 -1.91
N VAL A 502 9.89 -3.45 -2.02
CA VAL A 502 11.02 -2.52 -2.20
C VAL A 502 11.12 -1.58 -1.01
N ASN A 503 12.32 -1.45 -0.44
CA ASN A 503 12.63 -0.43 0.55
C ASN A 503 13.39 0.71 -0.14
N HIS A 504 12.74 1.86 -0.25
CA HIS A 504 13.31 3.08 -0.81
C HIS A 504 14.00 3.86 0.32
N VAL A 505 15.31 4.03 0.20
CA VAL A 505 16.14 4.69 1.20
C VAL A 505 16.65 6.01 0.64
N PHE A 506 16.39 7.09 1.34
CA PHE A 506 16.86 8.44 1.00
C PHE A 506 17.80 8.94 2.09
N ALA A 507 18.86 9.59 1.69
CA ALA A 507 19.81 10.15 2.65
C ALA A 507 20.26 11.55 2.24
N THR A 508 20.54 12.40 3.24
CA THR A 508 21.23 13.66 3.00
C THR A 508 22.73 13.49 3.27
N THR A 509 23.56 14.11 2.44
CA THR A 509 25.00 14.11 2.59
C THR A 509 25.50 15.32 3.40
N GLY A 510 26.77 15.33 3.79
CA GLY A 510 27.37 16.45 4.53
C GLY A 510 27.44 17.76 3.76
N ASP A 511 27.32 17.73 2.45
CA ASP A 511 27.17 18.87 1.54
C ASP A 511 25.73 19.14 1.14
N ASN A 512 24.76 18.56 1.88
CA ASN A 512 23.31 18.71 1.76
C ASN A 512 22.70 18.13 0.46
N ARG A 513 23.37 17.26 -0.28
CA ARG A 513 22.75 16.58 -1.42
C ARG A 513 21.78 15.52 -0.93
N LEU A 514 20.66 15.38 -1.62
CA LEU A 514 19.70 14.29 -1.39
C LEU A 514 19.99 13.14 -2.37
N VAL A 515 20.27 11.97 -1.82
CA VAL A 515 20.60 10.75 -2.56
C VAL A 515 19.63 9.63 -2.21
N GLU A 516 19.48 8.65 -3.11
CA GLU A 516 18.61 7.50 -2.94
C GLU A 516 19.32 6.18 -3.22
N ARG A 517 18.82 5.12 -2.61
CA ARG A 517 19.18 3.73 -2.87
C ARG A 517 18.02 2.82 -2.56
N ASP A 518 17.71 1.87 -3.44
CA ASP A 518 16.60 0.94 -3.27
C ASP A 518 17.07 -0.47 -3.01
N GLY A 519 16.42 -1.15 -2.07
CA GLY A 519 16.54 -2.57 -1.82
C GLY A 519 15.30 -3.31 -2.30
N ASN A 520 15.44 -4.12 -3.34
CA ASN A 520 14.36 -4.96 -3.84
C ASN A 520 14.42 -6.34 -3.18
N TYR A 521 13.53 -6.58 -2.24
CA TYR A 521 13.46 -7.83 -1.47
C TYR A 521 12.86 -8.99 -2.26
N ASN A 522 12.09 -8.72 -3.33
CA ASN A 522 11.56 -9.76 -4.21
C ASN A 522 12.68 -10.42 -5.02
N THR A 523 13.73 -9.67 -5.36
CA THR A 523 14.89 -10.16 -6.12
C THR A 523 16.15 -10.35 -5.26
N GLY A 524 16.16 -9.84 -4.04
CA GLY A 524 17.33 -9.83 -3.16
C GLY A 524 18.45 -8.91 -3.63
N THR A 525 18.14 -7.86 -4.39
CA THR A 525 19.13 -6.96 -4.99
C THR A 525 19.02 -5.54 -4.46
N TRP A 526 20.14 -4.84 -4.40
CA TRP A 526 20.23 -3.41 -4.11
C TRP A 526 20.84 -2.67 -5.30
N ASN A 527 20.29 -1.51 -5.67
CA ASN A 527 20.91 -0.63 -6.66
C ASN A 527 22.08 0.16 -6.04
N GLU A 528 22.74 0.99 -6.82
CA GLU A 528 23.79 1.90 -6.33
C GLU A 528 23.18 3.22 -5.85
N TRP A 529 23.90 3.95 -4.98
CA TRP A 529 23.52 5.30 -4.58
C TRP A 529 23.49 6.25 -5.77
N ALA A 530 22.40 6.99 -5.94
CA ALA A 530 22.19 7.97 -6.99
C ALA A 530 21.58 9.26 -6.44
N ASP A 531 21.57 10.33 -7.22
CA ASP A 531 20.85 11.55 -6.85
C ASP A 531 19.34 11.30 -6.83
N ALA A 532 18.70 11.55 -5.70
CA ALA A 532 17.24 11.46 -5.58
C ALA A 532 16.59 12.69 -6.22
N ALA A 533 15.56 12.46 -7.05
CA ALA A 533 14.74 13.52 -7.64
C ALA A 533 15.54 14.70 -8.23
N GLY A 534 16.66 14.39 -8.91
CA GLY A 534 17.52 15.39 -9.55
C GLY A 534 18.58 16.03 -8.65
N GLY A 535 18.88 15.45 -7.48
CA GLY A 535 19.99 15.89 -6.62
C GLY A 535 19.74 17.20 -5.87
N ALA A 536 18.53 17.40 -5.41
CA ALA A 536 18.13 18.62 -4.70
C ALA A 536 18.82 18.75 -3.32
N ASP A 537 19.07 19.98 -2.88
CA ASP A 537 19.67 20.25 -1.57
C ASP A 537 18.65 20.02 -0.44
N ALA A 538 19.04 19.25 0.59
CA ALA A 538 18.20 18.94 1.73
C ALA A 538 18.99 18.88 3.04
N THR A 539 18.44 19.43 4.12
CA THR A 539 18.95 19.30 5.48
C THR A 539 18.22 18.22 6.27
N SER A 540 16.98 17.94 5.92
CA SER A 540 16.13 16.85 6.44
C SER A 540 15.20 16.38 5.32
N ALA A 541 14.83 15.11 5.33
CA ALA A 541 13.86 14.54 4.40
C ALA A 541 13.00 13.49 5.09
N THR A 542 11.82 13.24 4.54
CA THR A 542 10.95 12.13 4.90
C THR A 542 10.35 11.51 3.66
N ALA A 543 10.15 10.21 3.71
CA ALA A 543 9.50 9.45 2.65
C ALA A 543 8.31 8.67 3.20
N GLY A 544 7.26 8.55 2.42
CA GLY A 544 6.06 7.80 2.80
C GLY A 544 5.27 7.34 1.59
N PHE A 545 4.32 6.43 1.84
CA PHE A 545 3.33 5.98 0.87
C PHE A 545 1.93 6.32 1.38
N THR A 546 1.00 6.53 0.45
CA THR A 546 -0.44 6.55 0.74
C THR A 546 -1.06 5.25 0.23
N SER A 547 -2.05 4.72 0.92
CA SER A 547 -2.73 3.46 0.59
C SER A 547 -4.06 3.68 -0.12
#